data_d3cad0afde30109c4d02ac7e43a1a906
#
_entry.id   d3cad0afde30109c4d02ac7e43a1a906
#
_cell.length_a   1.000
_cell.length_b   1.000
_cell.length_c   1.000
_cell.angle_alpha   90.00
_cell.angle_beta   90.00
_cell.angle_gamma   90.00
#
_symmetry.space_group_name_H-M   'P 1'
#
loop_
_entity.id
_entity.type
_entity.pdbx_description
1 polymer ?
#
loop_
_entity_poly.entity_id
_entity_poly.type
_entity_poly.pdbx_seq_one_letter_code
_entity_poly.pdbx_strand_id
1 'polypeptide(L)'
;MKPSDIARVQSYLRSLLGNEQIHIDPPPRRGAPVEVRLGKEFLGTLHRDEEEGEVSFSFHMTILEADFPSPAPQPASRPARPRA
;
A
#
# COMPACT_ATOMS: atom_id res chain seq x y z
N MET A 1 -7.60 -3.40 -13.96
CA MET A 1 -7.33 -4.48 -13.02
C MET A 1 -8.61 -5.22 -12.75
N LYS A 2 -8.59 -6.52 -12.88
CA LYS A 2 -9.80 -7.31 -12.70
C LYS A 2 -10.13 -7.49 -11.22
N PRO A 3 -11.39 -7.73 -10.89
CA PRO A 3 -11.71 -7.99 -9.48
C PRO A 3 -10.89 -9.13 -8.88
N SER A 4 -10.57 -10.15 -9.68
CA SER A 4 -9.78 -11.25 -9.15
C SER A 4 -8.35 -10.79 -8.85
N ASP A 5 -7.82 -9.86 -9.63
CA ASP A 5 -6.50 -9.31 -9.35
C ASP A 5 -6.52 -8.55 -8.03
N ILE A 6 -7.56 -7.75 -7.85
CA ILE A 6 -7.68 -6.95 -6.64
C ILE A 6 -7.74 -7.86 -5.42
N ALA A 7 -8.54 -8.91 -5.48
CA ALA A 7 -8.66 -9.83 -4.35
C ALA A 7 -7.34 -10.51 -4.04
N ARG A 8 -6.63 -10.92 -5.08
CA ARG A 8 -5.37 -11.61 -4.87
C ARG A 8 -4.29 -10.70 -4.28
N VAL A 9 -4.20 -9.48 -4.80
CA VAL A 9 -3.19 -8.56 -4.28
C VAL A 9 -3.53 -8.16 -2.86
N GLN A 10 -4.82 -7.95 -2.57
CA GLN A 10 -5.23 -7.60 -1.22
C GLN A 10 -4.86 -8.70 -0.24
N SER A 11 -5.13 -9.94 -0.60
CA SER A 11 -4.80 -11.05 0.26
C SER A 11 -3.29 -11.15 0.48
N TYR A 12 -2.54 -10.94 -0.59
CA TYR A 12 -1.10 -11.00 -0.50
C TYR A 12 -0.55 -9.90 0.40
N LEU A 13 -1.04 -8.67 0.25
CA LEU A 13 -0.56 -7.57 1.06
C LEU A 13 -0.91 -7.74 2.53
N ARG A 14 -2.09 -8.26 2.80
CA ARG A 14 -2.48 -8.52 4.18
C ARG A 14 -1.54 -9.53 4.83
N SER A 15 -1.20 -10.56 4.08
CA SER A 15 -0.32 -11.59 4.59
C SER A 15 1.10 -11.06 4.73
N LEU A 16 1.58 -10.35 3.73
CA LEU A 16 2.94 -9.85 3.73
C LEU A 16 3.16 -8.84 4.85
N LEU A 17 2.21 -7.94 5.04
CA LEU A 17 2.35 -6.89 6.03
C LEU A 17 1.71 -7.24 7.37
N GLY A 18 1.07 -8.39 7.45
CA GLY A 18 0.48 -8.84 8.70
C GLY A 18 -0.63 -7.93 9.19
N ASN A 19 -1.45 -7.42 8.26
CA ASN A 19 -2.48 -6.47 8.65
C ASN A 19 -3.75 -6.68 7.86
N GLU A 20 -4.81 -7.10 8.53
CA GLU A 20 -6.09 -7.38 7.89
C GLU A 20 -6.87 -6.11 7.56
N GLN A 21 -6.37 -4.95 7.99
CA GLN A 21 -7.06 -3.70 7.72
C GLN A 21 -6.70 -3.13 6.35
N ILE A 22 -5.83 -3.80 5.61
CA ILE A 22 -5.47 -3.33 4.29
C ILE A 22 -6.57 -3.68 3.32
N HIS A 23 -7.08 -2.66 2.62
CA HIS A 23 -8.14 -2.84 1.64
C HIS A 23 -7.73 -2.21 0.34
N ILE A 24 -8.08 -2.87 -0.75
CA ILE A 24 -7.85 -2.33 -2.07
C ILE A 24 -9.21 -2.02 -2.65
N ASP A 25 -9.46 -0.77 -2.93
CA ASP A 25 -10.75 -0.34 -3.43
C ASP A 25 -10.77 -0.41 -4.95
N PRO A 26 -11.81 -1.00 -5.53
CA PRO A 26 -11.88 -1.05 -6.99
C PRO A 26 -12.00 0.36 -7.53
N PRO A 27 -11.55 0.57 -8.75
CA PRO A 27 -11.63 1.92 -9.31
C PRO A 27 -13.09 2.29 -9.51
N PRO A 28 -13.43 3.54 -9.25
CA PRO A 28 -14.82 3.97 -9.41
C PRO A 28 -15.25 3.95 -10.87
N ARG A 29 -14.34 3.99 -11.78
CA ARG A 29 -14.66 3.91 -13.19
C ARG A 29 -13.43 3.43 -13.93
N ARG A 30 -13.65 3.02 -15.16
CA ARG A 30 -12.56 2.55 -15.97
C ARG A 30 -11.49 3.62 -16.10
N GLY A 31 -10.26 3.24 -15.95
CA GLY A 31 -9.15 4.17 -16.08
C GLY A 31 -8.81 4.91 -14.81
N ALA A 32 -9.67 4.82 -13.80
CA ALA A 32 -9.36 5.48 -12.55
C ALA A 32 -8.32 4.66 -11.79
N PRO A 33 -7.54 5.29 -10.92
CA PRO A 33 -6.54 4.55 -10.17
C PRO A 33 -7.20 3.62 -9.15
N VAL A 34 -6.50 2.54 -8.86
CA VAL A 34 -6.92 1.61 -7.83
C VAL A 34 -6.25 2.06 -6.55
N GLU A 35 -7.02 2.25 -5.50
CA GLU A 35 -6.50 2.83 -4.26
C GLU A 35 -6.36 1.77 -3.18
N VAL A 36 -5.31 1.93 -2.38
CA VAL A 36 -5.04 1.05 -1.25
C VAL A 36 -5.19 1.87 0.01
N ARG A 37 -5.92 1.35 0.98
CA ARG A 37 -6.12 2.05 2.25
C ARG A 37 -5.91 1.11 3.41
N LEU A 38 -5.62 1.69 4.54
CA LEU A 38 -5.47 0.96 5.79
C LEU A 38 -6.57 1.45 6.70
N GLY A 39 -7.59 0.62 6.91
CA GLY A 39 -8.75 1.10 7.61
C GLY A 39 -9.38 2.21 6.83
N LYS A 40 -9.39 3.41 7.39
CA LYS A 40 -9.94 4.57 6.71
C LYS A 40 -8.86 5.45 6.09
N GLU A 41 -7.62 5.10 6.28
CA GLU A 41 -6.55 5.96 5.83
C GLU A 41 -6.06 5.56 4.47
N PHE A 42 -5.99 6.51 3.56
CA PHE A 42 -5.48 6.28 2.23
C PHE A 42 -3.98 6.04 2.29
N LEU A 43 -3.51 4.98 1.67
CA LEU A 43 -2.08 4.69 1.64
C LEU A 43 -1.45 5.03 0.31
N GLY A 44 -2.09 4.67 -0.77
CA GLY A 44 -1.47 4.88 -2.05
C GLY A 44 -2.27 4.26 -3.19
N THR A 45 -1.62 4.10 -4.32
CA THR A 45 -2.27 3.58 -5.50
C THR A 45 -1.55 2.34 -6.00
N LEU A 46 -2.30 1.52 -6.71
CA LEU A 46 -1.79 0.27 -7.23
C LEU A 46 -1.96 0.24 -8.73
N HIS A 47 -0.95 -0.23 -9.43
CA HIS A 47 -0.95 -0.32 -10.86
C HIS A 47 -0.56 -1.71 -11.30
N ARG A 48 -1.19 -2.17 -12.36
CA ARG A 48 -0.85 -3.45 -12.94
C ARG A 48 -0.05 -3.20 -14.21
N ASP A 49 1.09 -3.83 -14.30
CA ASP A 49 1.95 -3.72 -15.47
C ASP A 49 2.13 -5.09 -16.08
N GLU A 50 2.23 -5.10 -17.39
CA GLU A 50 2.47 -6.35 -18.08
C GLU A 50 3.51 -6.11 -19.15
N GLU A 51 4.62 -6.81 -19.05
CA GLU A 51 5.69 -6.69 -20.04
C GLU A 51 6.15 -8.07 -20.45
N GLU A 52 6.13 -8.31 -21.74
CA GLU A 52 6.64 -9.58 -22.27
C GLU A 52 6.02 -10.77 -21.58
N GLY A 53 4.74 -10.68 -21.35
CA GLY A 53 4.03 -11.81 -20.75
C GLY A 53 4.12 -11.88 -19.26
N GLU A 54 4.92 -11.03 -18.65
CA GLU A 54 5.08 -11.06 -17.21
C GLU A 54 4.25 -9.98 -16.58
N VAL A 55 3.45 -10.32 -15.59
CA VAL A 55 2.55 -9.38 -14.93
C VAL A 55 3.13 -9.01 -13.58
N SER A 56 3.12 -7.72 -13.29
CA SER A 56 3.56 -7.25 -11.99
C SER A 56 2.60 -6.17 -11.50
N PHE A 57 2.64 -5.92 -10.21
CA PHE A 57 1.80 -4.89 -9.62
C PHE A 57 2.70 -3.94 -8.85
N SER A 58 2.53 -2.66 -9.11
CA SER A 58 3.36 -1.64 -8.46
C SER A 58 2.49 -0.86 -7.49
N PHE A 59 2.94 -0.76 -6.27
CA PHE A 59 2.24 -0.03 -5.22
C PHE A 59 3.03 1.24 -4.93
N HIS A 60 2.38 2.38 -5.11
CA HIS A 60 2.99 3.67 -4.86
C HIS A 60 2.40 4.28 -3.62
N MET A 61 3.23 4.57 -2.65
CA MET A 61 2.79 5.13 -1.40
C MET A 61 3.50 6.45 -1.19
N THR A 62 2.72 7.49 -0.95
CA THR A 62 3.27 8.81 -0.71
C THR A 62 3.09 9.15 0.76
N ILE A 63 4.16 9.50 1.42
CA ILE A 63 4.11 9.84 2.83
C ILE A 63 4.36 11.33 2.94
N LEU A 64 3.41 12.03 3.51
CA LEU A 64 3.52 13.47 3.67
C LEU A 64 4.14 13.77 5.02
N GLU A 65 5.06 14.70 5.02
CA GLU A 65 5.71 15.07 6.27
C GLU A 65 4.70 15.55 7.29
N ALA A 66 3.64 16.18 6.82
CA ALA A 66 2.62 16.69 7.74
C ALA A 66 1.93 15.58 8.51
N ASP A 67 2.00 14.33 8.00
CA ASP A 67 1.36 13.21 8.68
C ASP A 67 2.26 12.61 9.75
N PHE A 68 3.51 13.04 9.82
CA PHE A 68 4.40 12.50 10.84
C PHE A 68 3.94 12.94 12.20
N PRO A 69 4.04 12.10 13.19
CA PRO A 69 3.70 12.54 14.55
C PRO A 69 4.69 13.58 14.99
N SER A 70 4.26 14.39 15.94
CA SER A 70 5.17 15.38 16.51
C SER A 70 6.41 14.69 16.96
N PRO A 71 7.54 15.32 16.76
CA PRO A 71 8.78 14.70 17.21
C PRO A 71 8.80 14.68 18.69
N ALA A 72 8.43 13.62 19.27
CA ALA A 72 8.58 13.48 20.68
C ALA A 72 9.97 12.98 20.91
N PRO A 73 10.52 13.25 22.05
CA PRO A 73 11.83 12.74 22.36
C PRO A 73 11.80 11.25 22.19
N GLN A 74 12.57 10.77 21.27
CA GLN A 74 12.60 9.37 21.06
C GLN A 74 13.58 8.79 21.99
N PRO A 75 13.28 7.67 22.57
CA PRO A 75 14.29 7.01 23.39
C PRO A 75 15.45 6.73 22.51
N ALA A 76 16.58 7.11 22.97
CA ALA A 76 17.75 6.85 22.19
C ALA A 76 17.90 5.40 21.90
N SER A 77 17.32 4.61 22.72
CA SER A 77 17.44 3.21 22.49
C SER A 77 16.67 2.72 21.32
N ARG A 78 15.80 3.61 20.71
CA ARG A 78 15.07 3.17 19.67
C ARG A 78 16.02 2.73 18.67
N PRO A 79 16.18 1.54 18.40
CA PRO A 79 17.14 1.11 17.48
C PRO A 79 16.73 1.57 16.17
N ALA A 80 17.66 1.89 15.51
CA ALA A 80 17.34 2.27 14.26
C ALA A 80 17.00 1.07 13.59
N ARG A 81 16.09 1.02 12.93
CA ARG A 81 15.69 0.01 12.37
C ARG A 81 16.53 -0.08 11.34
N PRO A 82 17.00 -1.05 11.09
CA PRO A 82 17.84 -1.18 10.01
C PRO A 82 17.08 -0.87 8.86
N ARG A 83 17.52 -0.28 8.15
CA ARG A 83 16.82 0.05 7.22
C ARG A 83 17.17 -0.59 6.42
N ALA A 84 16.82 -0.99 6.23
CA ALA A 84 17.18 -1.63 5.39
C ALA A 84 17.41 -1.40 4.63
#